data_67747087ae4732d79b54416ea7004a53
#
_entry.id   67747087ae4732d79b54416ea7004a53
#
_cell.length_a   1.000
_cell.length_b   1.000
_cell.length_c   1.000
_cell.angle_alpha   90.00
_cell.angle_beta   90.00
_cell.angle_gamma   90.00
#
_symmetry.space_group_name_H-M   'P 1'
#
loop_
_entity.id
_entity.type
_entity.pdbx_description
1 polymer ?
#
loop_
_entity_poly.entity_id
_entity_poly.type
_entity_poly.pdbx_seq_one_letter_code
_entity_poly.pdbx_strand_id
1 'polypeptide(L)'
;MKQCWAGGLFVLALLALPADTAVAQGQQSSRDNRTGSELKQNYPNPFNPETRIAFRIGGFPTCTDPSRQYRVSLRIFNLLAQQIAVPVLQGAGSNVAGGQPLENMFLTCGEYTAYWDGKVAGTNREAASGVYAYRLEVNGSPITRKMTIRK
;
A
#
# COMPACT_ATOMS: atom_id res chain seq x y z
N MET A 1 -10.13 82.99 -9.86
CA MET A 1 -8.73 83.06 -9.40
C MET A 1 -8.64 82.34 -8.03
N LYS A 2 -7.61 81.61 -7.84
CA LYS A 2 -7.09 80.91 -6.66
C LYS A 2 -7.35 79.39 -6.65
N GLN A 3 -6.35 78.69 -7.16
CA GLN A 3 -6.15 77.26 -6.97
C GLN A 3 -5.72 76.99 -5.55
N CYS A 4 -6.29 75.96 -4.92
CA CYS A 4 -5.70 75.37 -3.73
C CYS A 4 -5.34 73.90 -4.05
N TRP A 5 -4.09 73.60 -4.03
CA TRP A 5 -3.52 72.28 -4.05
C TRP A 5 -3.63 71.65 -2.66
N ALA A 6 -4.20 70.48 -2.57
CA ALA A 6 -4.11 69.64 -1.39
C ALA A 6 -3.49 68.33 -1.81
N GLY A 7 -2.25 68.12 -1.40
CA GLY A 7 -1.51 66.89 -1.61
C GLY A 7 -2.07 65.77 -0.77
N GLY A 8 -2.45 64.71 -1.40
CA GLY A 8 -2.82 63.45 -0.73
C GLY A 8 -1.62 62.51 -0.70
N LEU A 9 -1.14 62.27 0.51
CA LEU A 9 -0.14 61.23 0.80
C LEU A 9 -0.77 59.86 0.59
N PHE A 10 -0.36 59.14 -0.43
CA PHE A 10 -0.65 57.69 -0.56
C PHE A 10 0.30 56.93 0.35
N VAL A 11 -0.21 56.47 1.46
CA VAL A 11 0.47 55.47 2.31
C VAL A 11 0.24 54.10 1.67
N LEU A 12 1.27 53.57 1.07
CA LEU A 12 1.30 52.20 0.56
C LEU A 12 1.42 51.25 1.79
N ALA A 13 0.30 50.72 2.25
CA ALA A 13 0.31 49.66 3.22
C ALA A 13 0.71 48.35 2.53
N LEU A 14 1.95 47.87 2.71
CA LEU A 14 2.39 46.57 2.33
C LEU A 14 1.74 45.55 3.28
N LEU A 15 0.67 44.91 2.83
CA LEU A 15 0.11 43.74 3.48
C LEU A 15 1.03 42.53 3.22
N ALA A 16 1.87 42.23 4.17
CA ALA A 16 2.60 40.98 4.21
C ALA A 16 1.62 39.84 4.48
N LEU A 17 1.32 39.03 3.47
CA LEU A 17 0.60 37.78 3.61
C LEU A 17 1.54 36.76 4.27
N PRO A 18 1.12 36.07 5.33
CA PRO A 18 1.89 34.94 5.85
C PRO A 18 1.87 33.83 4.80
N ALA A 19 3.06 33.37 4.39
CA ALA A 19 3.22 32.18 3.59
C ALA A 19 2.86 30.98 4.48
N ASP A 20 1.64 30.47 4.36
CA ASP A 20 1.27 29.18 4.87
C ASP A 20 2.10 28.11 4.15
N THR A 21 3.15 27.66 4.80
CA THR A 21 3.84 26.44 4.41
C THR A 21 2.90 25.26 4.66
N ALA A 22 2.08 24.96 3.68
CA ALA A 22 1.33 23.71 3.66
C ALA A 22 2.34 22.57 3.59
N VAL A 23 2.64 21.98 4.74
CA VAL A 23 3.31 20.68 4.80
C VAL A 23 2.36 19.70 4.15
N ALA A 24 2.65 19.34 2.91
CA ALA A 24 1.98 18.27 2.22
C ALA A 24 2.31 16.97 2.96
N GLN A 25 1.54 16.65 3.99
CA GLN A 25 1.48 15.30 4.54
C GLN A 25 0.97 14.42 3.41
N GLY A 26 1.88 13.61 2.87
CA GLY A 26 1.54 12.58 1.89
C GLY A 26 0.56 11.59 2.51
N GLN A 27 -0.70 11.95 2.53
CA GLN A 27 -1.79 10.99 2.66
C GLN A 27 -1.71 10.10 1.42
N GLN A 28 -1.06 8.95 1.57
CA GLN A 28 -1.29 7.82 0.68
C GLN A 28 -2.76 7.41 0.83
N SER A 29 -3.60 8.19 0.18
CA SER A 29 -5.00 7.89 -0.03
C SER A 29 -5.09 6.50 -0.62
N SER A 30 -5.64 5.58 0.13
CA SER A 30 -6.15 4.30 -0.35
C SER A 30 -7.23 4.59 -1.40
N ARG A 31 -6.78 4.92 -2.63
CA ARG A 31 -7.70 5.12 -3.74
C ARG A 31 -8.27 3.77 -4.12
N ASP A 32 -9.58 3.69 -4.07
CA ASP A 32 -10.45 2.62 -4.51
C ASP A 32 -10.52 1.38 -3.62
N ASN A 33 -11.10 1.56 -2.45
CA ASN A 33 -11.51 0.42 -1.63
C ASN A 33 -12.89 -0.14 -2.05
N ARG A 34 -13.16 -0.23 -3.37
CA ARG A 34 -14.40 -0.81 -3.92
C ARG A 34 -14.61 -2.26 -3.51
N THR A 35 -13.52 -2.94 -3.15
CA THR A 35 -13.56 -4.34 -2.70
C THR A 35 -13.57 -4.48 -1.18
N GLY A 36 -13.52 -3.39 -0.42
CA GLY A 36 -13.34 -3.42 1.02
C GLY A 36 -12.04 -4.11 1.42
N SER A 37 -10.97 -3.94 0.64
CA SER A 37 -9.71 -4.66 0.84
C SER A 37 -8.69 -3.76 1.53
N GLU A 38 -7.88 -4.35 2.40
CA GLU A 38 -6.82 -3.69 3.13
C GLU A 38 -5.53 -4.51 3.03
N LEU A 39 -4.42 -3.87 2.68
CA LEU A 39 -3.10 -4.48 2.72
C LEU A 39 -2.33 -3.90 3.91
N LYS A 40 -1.93 -4.75 4.85
CA LYS A 40 -1.19 -4.33 6.04
C LYS A 40 0.30 -4.26 5.77
N GLN A 41 1.03 -3.58 6.66
CA GLN A 41 2.49 -3.59 6.65
C GLN A 41 2.98 -5.00 6.95
N ASN A 42 3.98 -5.45 6.16
CA ASN A 42 4.65 -6.74 6.42
C ASN A 42 5.36 -6.73 7.78
N TYR A 43 5.44 -7.89 8.39
CA TYR A 43 6.14 -8.06 9.67
C TYR A 43 7.00 -9.34 9.66
N PRO A 44 8.24 -9.24 10.11
CA PRO A 44 8.98 -8.01 10.47
C PRO A 44 9.24 -7.09 9.26
N ASN A 45 9.53 -5.81 9.53
CA ASN A 45 9.99 -4.84 8.55
C ASN A 45 10.90 -3.80 9.25
N PRO A 46 12.22 -3.73 8.97
CA PRO A 46 12.98 -4.58 8.03
C PRO A 46 12.95 -6.07 8.41
N PHE A 47 13.16 -6.96 7.44
CA PHE A 47 13.16 -8.41 7.66
C PHE A 47 14.43 -9.10 7.12
N ASN A 48 14.69 -10.33 7.61
CA ASN A 48 15.83 -11.17 7.22
C ASN A 48 15.57 -12.64 7.59
N PRO A 49 15.53 -13.56 6.63
CA PRO A 49 15.21 -13.36 5.22
C PRO A 49 13.70 -13.36 4.96
N GLU A 50 12.89 -13.75 5.94
CA GLU A 50 11.45 -14.04 5.80
C GLU A 50 10.55 -12.98 6.40
N THR A 51 9.35 -12.86 5.85
CA THR A 51 8.33 -11.92 6.34
C THR A 51 6.93 -12.44 6.09
N ARG A 52 5.99 -11.93 6.88
CA ARG A 52 4.55 -12.18 6.73
C ARG A 52 3.84 -10.91 6.30
N ILE A 53 2.84 -11.07 5.46
CA ILE A 53 2.04 -9.99 4.89
C ILE A 53 0.59 -10.28 5.19
N ALA A 54 0.01 -9.54 6.14
CA ALA A 54 -1.40 -9.66 6.46
C ALA A 54 -2.24 -8.76 5.55
N PHE A 55 -3.42 -9.24 5.16
CA PHE A 55 -4.37 -8.48 4.36
C PHE A 55 -5.81 -8.89 4.67
N ARG A 56 -6.75 -8.01 4.37
CA ARG A 56 -8.19 -8.23 4.51
C ARG A 56 -8.88 -8.00 3.19
N ILE A 57 -9.94 -8.75 2.95
CA ILE A 57 -10.76 -8.62 1.75
C ILE A 57 -12.25 -8.66 2.10
N GLY A 58 -13.08 -8.08 1.22
CA GLY A 58 -14.53 -8.13 1.36
C GLY A 58 -15.12 -7.32 2.50
N GLY A 59 -14.39 -6.32 3.04
CA GLY A 59 -14.85 -5.48 4.14
C GLY A 59 -14.81 -6.18 5.50
N PHE A 60 -13.96 -7.21 5.65
CA PHE A 60 -13.76 -7.87 6.96
C PHE A 60 -13.48 -6.84 8.08
N PRO A 61 -14.09 -6.94 9.29
CA PRO A 61 -14.86 -8.09 9.80
C PRO A 61 -16.35 -8.07 9.47
N THR A 62 -16.89 -7.03 8.86
CA THR A 62 -18.33 -6.85 8.66
C THR A 62 -18.90 -7.81 7.60
N CYS A 63 -18.12 -8.15 6.57
CA CYS A 63 -18.48 -9.08 5.48
C CYS A 63 -19.94 -8.98 5.03
N THR A 64 -20.23 -8.02 4.15
CA THR A 64 -21.60 -7.81 3.64
C THR A 64 -22.17 -9.04 2.94
N ASP A 65 -21.30 -9.80 2.26
CA ASP A 65 -21.63 -11.09 1.64
C ASP A 65 -20.47 -12.08 1.91
N PRO A 66 -20.62 -12.93 2.94
CA PRO A 66 -19.59 -13.91 3.29
C PRO A 66 -19.34 -14.98 2.22
N SER A 67 -20.31 -15.22 1.33
CA SER A 67 -20.21 -16.22 0.26
C SER A 67 -19.52 -15.72 -0.99
N ARG A 68 -19.41 -14.39 -1.13
CA ARG A 68 -18.80 -13.77 -2.29
C ARG A 68 -17.32 -14.12 -2.40
N GLN A 69 -16.92 -14.55 -3.59
CA GLN A 69 -15.54 -14.87 -3.90
C GLN A 69 -14.85 -13.69 -4.60
N TYR A 70 -13.61 -13.45 -4.23
CA TYR A 70 -12.73 -12.41 -4.77
C TYR A 70 -11.53 -13.09 -5.39
N ARG A 71 -11.17 -12.71 -6.62
CA ARG A 71 -9.92 -13.14 -7.23
C ARG A 71 -8.77 -12.31 -6.66
N VAL A 72 -7.83 -12.97 -6.00
CA VAL A 72 -6.76 -12.34 -5.23
C VAL A 72 -5.41 -12.80 -5.73
N SER A 73 -4.49 -11.85 -5.90
CA SER A 73 -3.08 -12.10 -6.17
C SER A 73 -2.22 -11.19 -5.30
N LEU A 74 -1.08 -11.71 -4.84
CA LEU A 74 -0.08 -10.93 -4.12
C LEU A 74 1.28 -11.15 -4.77
N ARG A 75 1.91 -10.08 -5.25
CA ARG A 75 3.17 -10.15 -5.98
C ARG A 75 4.20 -9.21 -5.37
N ILE A 76 5.47 -9.61 -5.42
CA ILE A 76 6.61 -8.83 -4.94
C ILE A 76 7.43 -8.35 -6.13
N PHE A 77 7.81 -7.09 -6.09
CA PHE A 77 8.54 -6.40 -7.15
C PHE A 77 9.81 -5.74 -6.60
N ASN A 78 10.86 -5.73 -7.41
CA ASN A 78 12.04 -4.92 -7.18
C ASN A 78 11.79 -3.45 -7.60
N LEU A 79 12.81 -2.59 -7.42
CA LEU A 79 12.72 -1.16 -7.80
C LEU A 79 12.59 -0.94 -9.32
N LEU A 80 12.94 -1.93 -10.14
CA LEU A 80 12.75 -1.90 -11.60
C LEU A 80 11.35 -2.37 -12.02
N ALA A 81 10.43 -2.54 -11.06
CA ALA A 81 9.08 -3.06 -11.27
C ALA A 81 9.04 -4.48 -11.86
N GLN A 82 10.13 -5.25 -11.73
CA GLN A 82 10.15 -6.65 -12.12
C GLN A 82 9.56 -7.49 -10.99
N GLN A 83 8.64 -8.39 -11.31
CA GLN A 83 8.12 -9.37 -10.36
C GLN A 83 9.23 -10.36 -10.01
N ILE A 84 9.51 -10.48 -8.71
CA ILE A 84 10.57 -11.36 -8.21
C ILE A 84 10.03 -12.54 -7.41
N ALA A 85 8.84 -12.45 -6.86
CA ALA A 85 8.23 -13.53 -6.10
C ALA A 85 6.71 -13.43 -6.04
N VAL A 86 6.08 -14.56 -5.74
CA VAL A 86 4.68 -14.70 -5.34
C VAL A 86 4.68 -15.32 -3.95
N PRO A 87 4.26 -14.59 -2.90
CA PRO A 87 4.12 -15.16 -1.56
C PRO A 87 3.13 -16.31 -1.52
N VAL A 88 3.32 -17.21 -0.58
CA VAL A 88 2.40 -18.33 -0.36
C VAL A 88 1.37 -17.98 0.72
N LEU A 89 0.14 -18.41 0.53
CA LEU A 89 -0.89 -18.24 1.54
C LEU A 89 -0.56 -19.14 2.75
N GLN A 90 -0.56 -18.56 3.95
CA GLN A 90 -0.51 -19.34 5.17
C GLN A 90 -1.93 -19.84 5.51
N GLY A 91 -2.03 -21.10 5.96
CA GLY A 91 -3.30 -21.62 6.44
C GLY A 91 -3.80 -20.75 7.61
N ALA A 92 -4.81 -19.98 7.36
CA ALA A 92 -5.57 -19.30 8.39
C ALA A 92 -6.88 -20.05 8.54
N GLY A 93 -7.33 -20.35 9.72
CA GLY A 93 -8.54 -21.04 10.14
C GLY A 93 -9.82 -21.01 9.31
N SER A 94 -9.75 -20.64 8.06
CA SER A 94 -10.78 -20.74 7.03
C SER A 94 -10.41 -21.86 6.06
N ASN A 95 -11.38 -22.43 5.40
CA ASN A 95 -11.35 -23.63 4.55
C ASN A 95 -10.34 -23.59 3.35
N VAL A 96 -9.28 -22.79 3.44
CA VAL A 96 -8.27 -22.67 2.39
C VAL A 96 -6.97 -23.31 2.87
N ALA A 97 -6.50 -24.32 2.14
CA ALA A 97 -5.22 -24.96 2.41
C ALA A 97 -4.06 -23.96 2.26
N GLY A 98 -3.18 -23.88 3.25
CA GLY A 98 -1.97 -23.08 3.19
C GLY A 98 -0.92 -23.65 2.25
N GLY A 99 0.11 -22.84 1.95
CA GLY A 99 1.26 -23.26 1.15
C GLY A 99 1.10 -23.09 -0.37
N GLN A 100 -0.04 -22.58 -0.83
CA GLN A 100 -0.26 -22.30 -2.24
C GLN A 100 0.19 -20.86 -2.58
N PRO A 101 0.84 -20.65 -3.75
CA PRO A 101 1.15 -19.31 -4.23
C PRO A 101 -0.12 -18.47 -4.34
N LEU A 102 -0.08 -17.26 -3.81
CA LEU A 102 -1.23 -16.35 -3.83
C LEU A 102 -1.32 -15.65 -5.19
N GLU A 103 -1.70 -16.41 -6.20
CA GLU A 103 -1.85 -15.95 -7.57
C GLU A 103 -3.18 -16.42 -8.16
N ASN A 104 -4.04 -15.47 -8.51
CA ASN A 104 -5.40 -15.70 -9.04
C ASN A 104 -6.26 -16.66 -8.17
N MET A 105 -6.04 -16.65 -6.86
CA MET A 105 -6.81 -17.46 -5.93
C MET A 105 -8.19 -16.84 -5.68
N PHE A 106 -9.19 -17.69 -5.49
CA PHE A 106 -10.52 -17.26 -5.07
C PHE A 106 -10.62 -17.38 -3.54
N LEU A 107 -10.76 -16.23 -2.88
CA LEU A 107 -10.90 -16.12 -1.44
C LEU A 107 -12.23 -15.44 -1.09
N THR A 108 -12.83 -15.83 0.01
CA THR A 108 -14.03 -15.19 0.57
C THR A 108 -13.65 -14.00 1.45
N CYS A 109 -14.64 -13.23 1.90
CA CYS A 109 -14.42 -12.18 2.88
C CYS A 109 -13.69 -12.75 4.11
N GLY A 110 -12.59 -12.09 4.51
CA GLY A 110 -11.78 -12.57 5.64
C GLY A 110 -10.46 -11.82 5.81
N GLU A 111 -9.75 -12.23 6.85
CA GLU A 111 -8.36 -11.82 7.10
C GLU A 111 -7.42 -12.99 6.79
N TYR A 112 -6.38 -12.71 6.04
CA TYR A 112 -5.44 -13.70 5.53
C TYR A 112 -4.01 -13.24 5.79
N THR A 113 -3.09 -14.22 5.81
CA THR A 113 -1.65 -13.95 5.91
C THR A 113 -0.92 -14.69 4.81
N ALA A 114 -0.08 -13.99 4.09
CA ALA A 114 0.85 -14.55 3.13
C ALA A 114 2.27 -14.58 3.73
N TYR A 115 3.07 -15.52 3.27
CA TYR A 115 4.46 -15.71 3.69
C TYR A 115 5.39 -15.64 2.50
N TRP A 116 6.51 -14.95 2.67
CA TRP A 116 7.63 -14.94 1.74
C TRP A 116 8.92 -15.29 2.45
N ASP A 117 9.65 -16.25 1.89
CA ASP A 117 10.94 -16.75 2.39
C ASP A 117 12.15 -15.89 2.00
N GLY A 118 11.91 -14.75 1.35
CA GLY A 118 12.98 -13.86 0.87
C GLY A 118 13.70 -14.31 -0.39
N LYS A 119 13.26 -15.39 -1.04
CA LYS A 119 13.90 -15.89 -2.26
C LYS A 119 13.29 -15.34 -3.53
N VAL A 120 14.12 -15.22 -4.56
CA VAL A 120 13.69 -14.90 -5.92
C VAL A 120 13.09 -16.15 -6.57
N ALA A 121 11.89 -16.03 -7.09
CA ALA A 121 11.13 -17.13 -7.69
C ALA A 121 11.94 -17.86 -8.78
N GLY A 122 11.84 -19.20 -8.80
CA GLY A 122 12.56 -20.04 -9.74
C GLY A 122 14.06 -20.16 -9.47
N THR A 123 14.54 -19.64 -8.35
CA THR A 123 15.94 -19.73 -7.94
C THR A 123 16.04 -20.07 -6.44
N ASN A 124 17.23 -20.57 -6.01
CA ASN A 124 17.55 -20.68 -4.59
C ASN A 124 18.24 -19.43 -4.03
N ARG A 125 18.26 -18.34 -4.79
CA ARG A 125 18.94 -17.11 -4.41
C ARG A 125 18.01 -16.25 -3.55
N GLU A 126 18.52 -15.80 -2.42
CA GLU A 126 17.86 -14.79 -1.63
C GLU A 126 17.90 -13.42 -2.31
N ALA A 127 16.83 -12.67 -2.15
CA ALA A 127 16.78 -11.29 -2.59
C ALA A 127 17.83 -10.44 -1.85
N ALA A 128 18.45 -9.50 -2.54
CA ALA A 128 19.46 -8.62 -1.96
C ALA A 128 18.85 -7.66 -0.92
N SER A 129 19.69 -7.16 -0.01
CA SER A 129 19.27 -6.05 0.87
C SER A 129 18.79 -4.86 0.03
N GLY A 130 17.69 -4.24 0.42
CA GLY A 130 17.11 -3.13 -0.31
C GLY A 130 15.62 -2.96 -0.08
N VAL A 131 15.03 -2.03 -0.85
CA VAL A 131 13.60 -1.73 -0.83
C VAL A 131 12.90 -2.49 -1.95
N TYR A 132 11.77 -3.09 -1.60
CA TYR A 132 10.89 -3.82 -2.49
C TYR A 132 9.46 -3.29 -2.37
N ALA A 133 8.65 -3.53 -3.37
CA ALA A 133 7.22 -3.28 -3.32
C ALA A 133 6.46 -4.60 -3.31
N TYR A 134 5.38 -4.68 -2.56
CA TYR A 134 4.42 -5.77 -2.67
C TYR A 134 3.04 -5.20 -3.01
N ARG A 135 2.36 -5.90 -3.90
CA ARG A 135 1.09 -5.48 -4.47
C ARG A 135 0.05 -6.57 -4.28
N LEU A 136 -0.99 -6.24 -3.55
CA LEU A 136 -2.21 -7.03 -3.48
C LEU A 136 -3.15 -6.56 -4.58
N GLU A 137 -3.71 -7.48 -5.33
CA GLU A 137 -4.71 -7.22 -6.36
C GLU A 137 -5.96 -8.02 -6.04
N VAL A 138 -7.08 -7.34 -5.86
CA VAL A 138 -8.38 -7.94 -5.55
C VAL A 138 -9.37 -7.54 -6.63
N ASN A 139 -9.86 -8.51 -7.41
CA ASN A 139 -10.73 -8.28 -8.57
C ASN A 139 -10.18 -7.21 -9.54
N GLY A 140 -8.84 -7.17 -9.73
CA GLY A 140 -8.18 -6.20 -10.59
C GLY A 140 -7.88 -4.84 -9.93
N SER A 141 -8.30 -4.60 -8.68
CA SER A 141 -7.99 -3.38 -7.93
C SER A 141 -6.69 -3.56 -7.14
N PRO A 142 -5.61 -2.81 -7.44
CA PRO A 142 -4.32 -2.97 -6.78
C PRO A 142 -4.19 -2.10 -5.53
N ILE A 143 -3.54 -2.65 -4.49
CA ILE A 143 -3.05 -1.94 -3.32
C ILE A 143 -1.56 -2.27 -3.19
N THR A 144 -0.71 -1.25 -3.06
CA THR A 144 0.75 -1.43 -3.03
C THR A 144 1.34 -0.84 -1.76
N ARG A 145 2.30 -1.57 -1.16
CA ARG A 145 3.13 -1.11 -0.04
C ARG A 145 4.59 -1.40 -0.30
N LYS A 146 5.46 -0.77 0.48
CA LYS A 146 6.91 -0.97 0.47
C LYS A 146 7.34 -1.79 1.67
N MET A 147 8.43 -2.54 1.49
CA MET A 147 9.11 -3.29 2.53
C MET A 147 10.63 -3.23 2.33
N THR A 148 11.37 -3.52 3.39
CA THR A 148 12.84 -3.46 3.39
C THR A 148 13.44 -4.79 3.82
N ILE A 149 14.38 -5.32 3.03
CA ILE A 149 15.24 -6.44 3.41
C ILE A 149 16.55 -5.87 3.96
N ARG A 150 16.95 -6.37 5.10
CA ARG A 150 18.22 -6.04 5.73
C ARG A 150 18.94 -7.33 6.13
N LYS A 151 20.04 -7.63 5.46
CA LYS A 151 20.98 -8.73 5.80
C LYS A 151 22.07 -8.23 6.70
#